data_89d65033cff6cca774627f80682ddd42
#
_entry.id   89d65033cff6cca774627f80682ddd42
#
_cell.length_a   1.000
_cell.length_b   1.000
_cell.length_c   1.000
_cell.angle_alpha   90.00
_cell.angle_beta   90.00
_cell.angle_gamma   90.00
#
_symmetry.space_group_name_H-M   'P 1'
#
loop_
_entity.id
_entity.type
_entity.pdbx_description
1 polymer ?
#
loop_
_entity_poly.entity_id
_entity_poly.type
_entity_poly.pdbx_seq_one_letter_code
_entity_poly.pdbx_strand_id
1 'polypeptide(L)'
;MLLYCTGANLALGSDDRVMAWGDEGDTMPYKYGRRPPKNAPALRFGSFLSSAAPAHPRGENYLAKLSDWQMLGNDVAGDCNAVTWANMRRLVTATLTTEYYPTQAQVWQFYQTQNPGFDPNGTSSTNGPGSSQDQGMDVQTGLEYLHATGGPDGVKAVAFAKVDHTKIAEVKAALAIFGGLWLGVQVLDANQQQFAHGRAWSDVAGSPVEGGHAILGGGYTTADVKFITWAKETEFARSFWDGVVQGTPLVEEAWAVIWPENLGTRAFEQGVDQAQLAADYQALTGSQLVMPQ
;
A
#
# COMPACT_ATOMS: atom_id res chain seq x y z
N MET A 1 10.70 -77.96 1.61
CA MET A 1 11.02 -77.39 2.92
C MET A 1 11.03 -75.87 2.73
N LEU A 2 9.86 -75.25 3.12
CA LEU A 2 9.62 -73.82 2.95
C LEU A 2 10.30 -73.05 4.11
N LEU A 3 10.90 -71.92 3.77
CA LEU A 3 11.23 -70.89 4.74
C LEU A 3 10.77 -69.51 4.19
N TYR A 4 9.78 -68.94 4.84
CA TYR A 4 9.29 -67.59 4.69
C TYR A 4 10.29 -66.59 5.24
N CYS A 5 10.64 -65.56 4.48
CA CYS A 5 11.23 -64.32 5.01
C CYS A 5 10.21 -63.19 4.91
N THR A 6 9.80 -62.70 6.08
CA THR A 6 8.94 -61.56 6.24
C THR A 6 9.74 -60.30 6.03
N GLY A 7 9.32 -59.51 5.04
CA GLY A 7 9.81 -58.13 4.83
C GLY A 7 9.12 -57.14 5.73
N ALA A 8 9.90 -56.36 6.46
CA ALA A 8 9.41 -55.26 7.26
C ALA A 8 9.20 -54.05 6.34
N ASN A 9 7.95 -53.58 6.21
CA ASN A 9 7.60 -52.30 5.59
C ASN A 9 7.92 -51.18 6.57
N LEU A 10 8.93 -50.38 6.24
CA LEU A 10 9.12 -49.05 6.84
C LEU A 10 8.08 -48.12 6.23
N ALA A 11 7.06 -47.77 6.99
CA ALA A 11 6.14 -46.69 6.69
C ALA A 11 6.86 -45.33 6.90
N LEU A 12 7.14 -44.63 5.81
CA LEU A 12 7.47 -43.21 5.86
C LEU A 12 6.18 -42.45 6.23
N GLY A 13 6.18 -41.87 7.42
CA GLY A 13 5.13 -40.98 7.86
C GLY A 13 5.18 -39.68 7.07
N SER A 14 4.24 -39.49 6.17
CA SER A 14 3.90 -38.20 5.61
C SER A 14 3.10 -37.41 6.64
N ASP A 15 3.75 -36.51 7.36
CA ASP A 15 3.08 -35.57 8.23
C ASP A 15 2.54 -34.39 7.38
N ASP A 16 1.70 -34.71 6.42
CA ASP A 16 0.84 -33.76 5.71
C ASP A 16 -0.35 -33.42 6.62
N ARG A 17 -0.10 -32.61 7.64
CA ARG A 17 -1.18 -31.85 8.27
C ARG A 17 -1.61 -30.75 7.33
N VAL A 18 -2.41 -31.09 6.35
CA VAL A 18 -3.35 -30.16 5.73
C VAL A 18 -4.25 -29.71 6.87
N MET A 19 -4.05 -28.50 7.37
CA MET A 19 -5.03 -27.86 8.25
C MET A 19 -6.32 -27.72 7.44
N ALA A 20 -7.25 -28.63 7.68
CA ALA A 20 -8.62 -28.48 7.24
C ALA A 20 -9.18 -27.27 8.01
N TRP A 21 -9.37 -26.16 7.32
CA TRP A 21 -10.13 -25.03 7.83
C TRP A 21 -11.58 -25.48 7.93
N GLY A 22 -12.09 -25.46 9.18
CA GLY A 22 -13.45 -25.84 9.47
C GLY A 22 -14.46 -24.91 8.81
N ASP A 23 -15.57 -25.49 8.45
CA ASP A 23 -16.75 -24.90 7.80
C ASP A 23 -17.61 -24.12 8.82
N GLU A 24 -17.00 -23.29 9.66
CA GLU A 24 -17.68 -22.35 10.55
C GLU A 24 -17.03 -20.99 10.38
N GLY A 25 -17.77 -20.03 9.84
CA GLY A 25 -17.56 -18.62 9.59
C GLY A 25 -16.40 -17.91 10.30
N ASP A 26 -15.16 -18.31 10.04
CA ASP A 26 -13.98 -17.61 10.49
C ASP A 26 -13.94 -16.27 9.76
N THR A 27 -14.36 -15.22 10.46
CA THR A 27 -14.12 -13.85 10.03
C THR A 27 -12.62 -13.67 9.88
N MET A 28 -12.16 -13.45 8.64
CA MET A 28 -10.77 -13.22 8.33
C MET A 28 -10.22 -12.08 9.22
N PRO A 29 -9.01 -12.24 9.82
CA PRO A 29 -8.46 -11.32 10.83
C PRO A 29 -7.98 -9.98 10.24
N TYR A 30 -8.28 -9.70 8.98
CA TYR A 30 -7.79 -8.52 8.28
C TYR A 30 -8.81 -7.40 8.30
N LYS A 31 -8.36 -6.17 8.57
CA LYS A 31 -9.21 -4.99 8.64
C LYS A 31 -9.03 -4.10 7.42
N TYR A 32 -10.11 -3.47 7.05
CA TYR A 32 -10.20 -2.45 6.02
C TYR A 32 -10.49 -1.11 6.67
N GLY A 33 -10.07 -0.04 6.06
CA GLY A 33 -10.27 1.27 6.66
C GLY A 33 -10.02 2.41 5.69
N ARG A 34 -9.86 2.14 4.40
CA ARG A 34 -9.80 3.22 3.42
C ARG A 34 -11.22 3.68 3.10
N ARG A 35 -11.46 4.96 3.35
CA ARG A 35 -12.70 5.63 2.91
C ARG A 35 -12.69 5.83 1.39
N PRO A 36 -13.87 5.99 0.75
CA PRO A 36 -13.95 6.34 -0.67
C PRO A 36 -13.09 7.56 -1.00
N PRO A 37 -12.50 7.64 -2.22
CA PRO A 37 -11.64 8.76 -2.61
C PRO A 37 -12.37 10.10 -2.50
N LYS A 38 -11.74 11.08 -1.86
CA LYS A 38 -12.24 12.45 -1.71
C LYS A 38 -12.40 13.17 -3.06
N ASN A 39 -11.53 12.83 -4.02
CA ASN A 39 -11.49 13.43 -5.37
C ASN A 39 -11.40 14.98 -5.37
N ALA A 40 -10.78 15.57 -4.36
CA ALA A 40 -10.48 17.00 -4.36
C ALA A 40 -9.39 17.32 -5.40
N PRO A 41 -9.27 18.60 -5.83
CA PRO A 41 -8.19 19.02 -6.71
C PRO A 41 -6.82 18.63 -6.15
N ALA A 42 -5.95 18.13 -7.00
CA ALA A 42 -4.60 17.68 -6.63
C ALA A 42 -3.64 17.82 -7.82
N LEU A 43 -2.35 17.89 -7.53
CA LEU A 43 -1.32 17.76 -8.55
C LEU A 43 -1.50 16.47 -9.35
N ARG A 44 -1.14 16.51 -10.61
CA ARG A 44 -1.15 15.38 -11.51
C ARG A 44 0.27 14.99 -11.88
N PHE A 45 0.72 13.80 -11.53
CA PHE A 45 2.08 13.37 -11.80
C PHE A 45 2.44 13.48 -13.28
N GLY A 46 1.55 13.06 -14.17
CA GLY A 46 1.76 13.12 -15.61
C GLY A 46 2.01 14.53 -16.17
N SER A 47 1.63 15.62 -15.47
CA SER A 47 1.85 17.00 -15.94
C SER A 47 3.29 17.44 -15.79
N PHE A 48 4.01 16.93 -14.80
CA PHE A 48 5.41 17.23 -14.52
C PHE A 48 6.35 16.02 -14.66
N LEU A 49 5.87 14.91 -15.23
CA LEU A 49 6.74 13.83 -15.66
C LEU A 49 7.64 14.33 -16.80
N SER A 50 8.94 14.33 -16.56
CA SER A 50 9.90 14.82 -17.53
C SER A 50 9.91 13.96 -18.79
N SER A 51 9.93 14.61 -19.96
CA SER A 51 10.13 13.92 -21.23
C SER A 51 11.54 13.30 -21.36
N ALA A 52 12.48 13.72 -20.52
CA ALA A 52 13.82 13.17 -20.40
C ALA A 52 13.93 12.08 -19.33
N ALA A 53 12.80 11.70 -18.71
CA ALA A 53 12.79 10.62 -17.72
C ALA A 53 13.42 9.35 -18.31
N PRO A 54 14.33 8.67 -17.57
CA PRO A 54 14.91 7.44 -18.03
C PRO A 54 13.83 6.39 -18.32
N ALA A 55 14.04 5.60 -19.36
CA ALA A 55 13.17 4.44 -19.59
C ALA A 55 13.22 3.56 -18.33
N HIS A 56 12.06 3.29 -17.75
CA HIS A 56 11.97 2.38 -16.61
C HIS A 56 12.31 0.93 -17.03
N PRO A 57 12.91 0.11 -16.16
CA PRO A 57 13.15 -1.31 -16.44
C PRO A 57 11.85 -2.04 -16.81
N ARG A 58 11.98 -3.22 -17.44
CA ARG A 58 10.81 -4.07 -17.71
C ARG A 58 10.13 -4.58 -16.45
N GLY A 59 10.90 -4.75 -15.37
CA GLY A 59 10.41 -5.11 -14.04
C GLY A 59 11.39 -4.63 -12.99
N GLU A 60 10.89 -4.28 -11.82
CA GLU A 60 11.65 -3.84 -10.66
C GLU A 60 10.88 -4.19 -9.39
N ASN A 61 11.58 -4.49 -8.31
CA ASN A 61 10.98 -4.75 -7.01
C ASN A 61 11.74 -4.02 -5.90
N TYR A 62 11.33 -2.81 -5.60
CA TYR A 62 11.90 -2.01 -4.50
C TYR A 62 11.57 -2.60 -3.12
N LEU A 63 10.45 -3.33 -3.00
CA LEU A 63 10.02 -3.97 -1.76
C LEU A 63 11.02 -5.02 -1.27
N ALA A 64 11.74 -5.68 -2.18
CA ALA A 64 12.73 -6.70 -1.86
C ALA A 64 13.93 -6.19 -1.05
N LYS A 65 14.06 -4.88 -0.85
CA LYS A 65 15.06 -4.28 0.05
C LYS A 65 14.75 -4.54 1.52
N LEU A 66 13.51 -4.89 1.84
CA LEU A 66 13.01 -5.13 3.19
C LEU A 66 12.35 -6.51 3.24
N SER A 67 12.54 -7.24 4.32
CA SER A 67 12.03 -8.62 4.45
C SER A 67 11.07 -8.83 5.61
N ASP A 68 11.02 -7.90 6.55
CA ASP A 68 10.29 -8.03 7.82
C ASP A 68 9.19 -6.97 7.95
N TRP A 69 8.30 -6.92 6.99
CA TRP A 69 7.13 -6.06 7.03
C TRP A 69 6.27 -6.33 8.26
N GLN A 70 5.73 -5.26 8.86
CA GLN A 70 4.99 -5.35 10.12
C GLN A 70 3.50 -5.10 9.90
N MET A 71 2.66 -5.74 10.72
CA MET A 71 1.20 -5.57 10.72
C MET A 71 0.78 -4.18 11.21
N LEU A 72 1.44 -3.68 12.25
CA LEU A 72 1.29 -2.33 12.82
C LEU A 72 -0.14 -1.97 13.23
N GLY A 73 -0.98 -2.95 13.55
CA GLY A 73 -2.36 -2.77 14.01
C GLY A 73 -3.43 -3.07 12.96
N ASN A 74 -3.06 -3.31 11.70
CA ASN A 74 -4.02 -3.49 10.61
C ASN A 74 -4.75 -4.86 10.62
N ASP A 75 -4.50 -5.68 11.62
CA ASP A 75 -5.27 -6.88 11.98
C ASP A 75 -6.43 -6.57 12.93
N VAL A 76 -6.38 -5.46 13.66
CA VAL A 76 -7.38 -5.12 14.67
C VAL A 76 -8.15 -3.83 14.37
N ALA A 77 -7.55 -2.87 13.66
CA ALA A 77 -8.14 -1.57 13.39
C ALA A 77 -8.17 -1.25 11.88
N GLY A 78 -9.04 -0.33 11.46
CA GLY A 78 -9.14 0.20 10.11
C GLY A 78 -8.04 1.19 9.73
N ASP A 79 -6.81 0.97 10.20
CA ASP A 79 -5.68 1.88 10.10
C ASP A 79 -4.78 1.68 8.87
N CYS A 80 -5.22 0.91 7.87
CA CYS A 80 -4.44 0.56 6.67
C CYS A 80 -3.78 1.76 5.99
N ASN A 81 -4.43 2.92 6.01
CA ASN A 81 -3.88 4.15 5.45
C ASN A 81 -2.66 4.64 6.26
N ALA A 82 -2.73 4.59 7.59
CA ALA A 82 -1.62 4.94 8.45
C ALA A 82 -0.47 3.91 8.38
N VAL A 83 -0.80 2.63 8.21
CA VAL A 83 0.20 1.57 7.96
C VAL A 83 0.88 1.79 6.61
N THR A 84 0.16 2.26 5.59
CA THR A 84 0.77 2.60 4.29
C THR A 84 1.77 3.75 4.42
N TRP A 85 1.49 4.78 5.25
CA TRP A 85 2.49 5.80 5.60
C TRP A 85 3.75 5.18 6.20
N ALA A 86 3.59 4.32 7.20
CA ALA A 86 4.70 3.68 7.87
C ALA A 86 5.57 2.85 6.93
N ASN A 87 4.95 2.03 6.11
CA ASN A 87 5.63 1.19 5.12
C ASN A 87 6.34 2.04 4.06
N MET A 88 5.72 3.14 3.60
CA MET A 88 6.33 4.04 2.63
C MET A 88 7.55 4.77 3.23
N ARG A 89 7.44 5.31 4.46
CA ARG A 89 8.56 5.96 5.13
C ARG A 89 9.73 4.99 5.33
N ARG A 90 9.43 3.77 5.72
CA ARG A 90 10.43 2.72 5.87
C ARG A 90 11.12 2.39 4.55
N LEU A 91 10.35 2.18 3.47
CA LEU A 91 10.89 1.87 2.14
C LEU A 91 11.77 3.00 1.60
N VAL A 92 11.31 4.23 1.67
CA VAL A 92 12.05 5.40 1.18
C VAL A 92 13.36 5.57 1.94
N THR A 93 13.33 5.51 3.26
CA THR A 93 14.55 5.70 4.07
C THR A 93 15.53 4.55 3.92
N ALA A 94 15.07 3.30 3.89
CA ALA A 94 15.93 2.14 3.63
C ALA A 94 16.57 2.16 2.24
N THR A 95 15.91 2.81 1.28
CA THR A 95 16.41 2.89 -0.10
C THR A 95 17.38 4.04 -0.29
N LEU A 96 17.14 5.19 0.32
CA LEU A 96 17.81 6.46 -0.01
C LEU A 96 18.72 6.99 1.11
N THR A 97 18.47 6.59 2.36
CA THR A 97 19.22 7.09 3.53
C THR A 97 19.48 5.98 4.56
N THR A 98 19.16 6.23 5.82
CA THR A 98 19.18 5.23 6.89
C THR A 98 17.77 4.80 7.22
N GLU A 99 17.51 3.51 7.22
CA GLU A 99 16.20 2.95 7.49
C GLU A 99 15.59 3.51 8.78
N TYR A 100 14.41 4.11 8.63
CA TYR A 100 13.54 4.51 9.73
C TYR A 100 12.51 3.42 9.97
N TYR A 101 12.34 3.03 11.22
CA TYR A 101 11.45 1.96 11.63
C TYR A 101 10.22 2.53 12.38
N PRO A 102 9.09 2.80 11.71
CA PRO A 102 7.90 3.30 12.37
C PRO A 102 7.37 2.30 13.41
N THR A 103 6.93 2.83 14.55
CA THR A 103 6.27 2.03 15.58
C THR A 103 4.76 2.00 15.39
N GLN A 104 4.08 0.99 15.95
CA GLN A 104 2.62 0.93 15.97
C GLN A 104 2.00 2.15 16.66
N ALA A 105 2.60 2.68 17.71
CA ALA A 105 2.13 3.90 18.37
C ALA A 105 2.15 5.11 17.43
N GLN A 106 3.15 5.23 16.56
CA GLN A 106 3.23 6.29 15.56
C GLN A 106 2.18 6.10 14.45
N VAL A 107 1.90 4.86 14.06
CA VAL A 107 0.81 4.55 13.13
C VAL A 107 -0.52 5.02 13.72
N TRP A 108 -0.81 4.69 14.97
CA TRP A 108 -2.05 5.13 15.62
C TRP A 108 -2.09 6.64 15.84
N GLN A 109 -0.97 7.30 16.12
CA GLN A 109 -0.91 8.76 16.19
C GLN A 109 -1.32 9.39 14.84
N PHE A 110 -0.87 8.85 13.72
CA PHE A 110 -1.30 9.32 12.40
C PHE A 110 -2.76 8.96 12.13
N TYR A 111 -3.21 7.77 12.51
CA TYR A 111 -4.61 7.35 12.39
C TYR A 111 -5.57 8.29 13.12
N GLN A 112 -5.22 8.68 14.34
CA GLN A 112 -6.01 9.60 15.17
C GLN A 112 -6.17 11.01 14.57
N THR A 113 -5.36 11.40 13.59
CA THR A 113 -5.54 12.70 12.91
C THR A 113 -6.89 12.80 12.18
N GLN A 114 -7.44 11.67 11.75
CA GLN A 114 -8.78 11.59 11.15
C GLN A 114 -9.80 10.87 12.04
N ASN A 115 -9.36 10.28 13.13
CA ASN A 115 -10.18 9.54 14.10
C ASN A 115 -9.84 10.00 15.52
N PRO A 116 -10.11 11.28 15.90
CA PRO A 116 -9.66 11.84 17.17
C PRO A 116 -10.31 11.19 18.41
N GLY A 117 -11.42 10.48 18.22
CA GLY A 117 -12.06 9.71 19.28
C GLY A 117 -11.53 8.28 19.44
N PHE A 118 -10.66 7.82 18.56
CA PHE A 118 -10.12 6.46 18.60
C PHE A 118 -9.06 6.33 19.70
N ASP A 119 -9.22 5.30 20.55
CA ASP A 119 -8.26 4.94 21.59
C ASP A 119 -7.73 3.51 21.30
N PRO A 120 -6.45 3.36 20.98
CA PRO A 120 -5.88 2.04 20.70
C PRO A 120 -5.95 1.05 21.87
N ASN A 121 -6.14 1.54 23.09
CA ASN A 121 -6.32 0.73 24.31
C ASN A 121 -7.80 0.51 24.67
N GLY A 122 -8.71 1.11 23.93
CA GLY A 122 -10.14 0.92 24.09
C GLY A 122 -10.62 -0.43 23.57
N THR A 123 -11.92 -0.66 23.67
CA THR A 123 -12.58 -1.87 23.15
C THR A 123 -13.53 -1.53 22.00
N SER A 124 -13.99 -2.53 21.28
CA SER A 124 -14.99 -2.37 20.20
C SER A 124 -16.33 -1.81 20.72
N SER A 125 -16.66 -2.00 21.98
CA SER A 125 -17.85 -1.43 22.61
C SER A 125 -17.67 0.01 23.15
N THR A 126 -16.46 0.53 23.17
CA THR A 126 -16.15 1.89 23.62
C THR A 126 -15.66 2.75 22.46
N ASN A 127 -14.37 2.91 22.33
CA ASN A 127 -13.74 3.79 21.36
C ASN A 127 -12.46 3.16 20.73
N GLY A 128 -12.25 1.86 20.95
CA GLY A 128 -11.08 1.14 20.45
C GLY A 128 -11.26 0.53 19.07
N PRO A 129 -10.38 -0.39 18.72
CA PRO A 129 -10.45 -1.12 17.46
C PRO A 129 -11.81 -1.80 17.24
N GLY A 130 -12.38 -1.62 16.05
CA GLY A 130 -13.71 -2.14 15.68
C GLY A 130 -14.89 -1.39 16.28
N SER A 131 -14.67 -0.27 16.99
CA SER A 131 -15.74 0.59 17.51
C SER A 131 -16.27 1.56 16.44
N SER A 132 -17.30 2.34 16.81
CA SER A 132 -17.79 3.45 15.98
C SER A 132 -16.77 4.61 15.81
N GLN A 133 -15.67 4.61 16.57
CA GLN A 133 -14.57 5.56 16.43
C GLN A 133 -13.45 5.05 15.49
N ASP A 134 -13.50 3.79 15.11
CA ASP A 134 -12.60 3.16 14.15
C ASP A 134 -13.18 3.29 12.73
N GLN A 135 -13.14 4.51 12.19
CA GLN A 135 -13.84 4.88 10.95
C GLN A 135 -12.98 4.85 9.68
N GLY A 136 -11.72 4.44 9.81
CA GLY A 136 -10.78 4.46 8.68
C GLY A 136 -10.31 5.87 8.32
N MET A 137 -9.60 5.98 7.18
CA MET A 137 -9.03 7.25 6.70
C MET A 137 -9.28 7.44 5.20
N ASP A 138 -9.42 8.70 4.78
CA ASP A 138 -9.30 9.14 3.41
C ASP A 138 -7.82 9.35 3.06
N VAL A 139 -7.37 8.81 1.92
CA VAL A 139 -5.97 8.89 1.51
C VAL A 139 -5.53 10.32 1.27
N GLN A 140 -6.28 11.07 0.47
CA GLN A 140 -5.91 12.44 0.11
C GLN A 140 -5.84 13.35 1.34
N THR A 141 -6.79 13.23 2.28
CA THR A 141 -6.76 13.97 3.56
C THR A 141 -5.53 13.61 4.40
N GLY A 142 -5.12 12.34 4.40
CA GLY A 142 -3.87 11.91 5.05
C GLY A 142 -2.64 12.56 4.40
N LEU A 143 -2.59 12.59 3.07
CA LEU A 143 -1.48 13.22 2.32
C LEU A 143 -1.44 14.74 2.51
N GLU A 144 -2.60 15.41 2.55
CA GLU A 144 -2.73 16.84 2.88
C GLU A 144 -2.15 17.11 4.28
N TYR A 145 -2.46 16.27 5.27
CA TYR A 145 -1.91 16.39 6.62
C TYR A 145 -0.38 16.19 6.64
N LEU A 146 0.13 15.16 5.97
CA LEU A 146 1.58 14.90 5.88
C LEU A 146 2.34 16.04 5.21
N HIS A 147 1.75 16.69 4.22
CA HIS A 147 2.33 17.86 3.57
C HIS A 147 2.29 19.11 4.47
N ALA A 148 1.16 19.39 5.10
CA ALA A 148 0.99 20.60 5.91
C ALA A 148 1.72 20.51 7.27
N THR A 149 1.61 19.37 7.94
CA THR A 149 2.03 19.19 9.34
C THR A 149 3.27 18.30 9.48
N GLY A 150 3.37 17.25 8.67
CA GLY A 150 4.36 16.17 8.78
C GLY A 150 3.79 14.94 9.45
N GLY A 151 4.50 13.83 9.28
CA GLY A 151 4.17 12.56 9.91
C GLY A 151 4.63 12.49 11.38
N PRO A 152 4.30 11.40 12.09
CA PRO A 152 4.80 11.14 13.44
C PRO A 152 6.33 11.03 13.56
N ASP A 153 7.03 10.90 12.43
CA ASP A 153 8.50 10.97 12.33
C ASP A 153 9.02 12.40 12.24
N GLY A 154 8.15 13.40 12.25
CA GLY A 154 8.47 14.80 12.09
C GLY A 154 8.77 15.23 10.65
N VAL A 155 8.69 14.32 9.68
CA VAL A 155 9.02 14.60 8.28
C VAL A 155 7.76 15.02 7.51
N LYS A 156 7.87 16.16 6.80
CA LYS A 156 6.81 16.64 5.90
C LYS A 156 7.01 16.09 4.50
N ALA A 157 5.93 15.66 3.87
CA ALA A 157 5.94 15.47 2.43
C ALA A 157 6.15 16.82 1.73
N VAL A 158 7.09 16.89 0.80
CA VAL A 158 7.36 18.10 0.00
C VAL A 158 6.16 18.41 -0.90
N ALA A 159 5.62 17.37 -1.53
CA ALA A 159 4.40 17.42 -2.33
C ALA A 159 3.83 16.00 -2.47
N PHE A 160 2.62 15.90 -3.01
CA PHE A 160 2.02 14.65 -3.43
C PHE A 160 1.21 14.87 -4.71
N ALA A 161 1.12 13.86 -5.55
CA ALA A 161 0.44 13.97 -6.83
C ALA A 161 -0.33 12.70 -7.17
N LYS A 162 -1.49 12.87 -7.76
CA LYS A 162 -2.29 11.76 -8.29
C LYS A 162 -1.61 11.19 -9.54
N VAL A 163 -1.37 9.89 -9.54
CA VAL A 163 -0.89 9.12 -10.68
C VAL A 163 -2.09 8.57 -11.43
N ASP A 164 -2.11 8.69 -12.74
CA ASP A 164 -3.16 8.09 -13.56
C ASP A 164 -2.95 6.57 -13.61
N HIS A 165 -3.61 5.84 -12.70
CA HIS A 165 -3.50 4.40 -12.59
C HIS A 165 -4.02 3.65 -13.82
N THR A 166 -4.83 4.28 -14.67
CA THR A 166 -5.27 3.69 -15.94
C THR A 166 -4.15 3.66 -16.98
N LYS A 167 -3.07 4.42 -16.76
CA LYS A 167 -1.89 4.48 -17.60
C LYS A 167 -0.72 3.74 -16.95
N ILE A 168 -0.62 2.45 -17.18
CA ILE A 168 0.42 1.60 -16.56
C ILE A 168 1.85 2.14 -16.79
N ALA A 169 2.11 2.85 -17.89
CA ALA A 169 3.40 3.48 -18.14
C ALA A 169 3.68 4.62 -17.14
N GLU A 170 2.66 5.41 -16.78
CA GLU A 170 2.76 6.46 -15.78
C GLU A 170 2.99 5.87 -14.38
N VAL A 171 2.28 4.78 -14.04
CA VAL A 171 2.48 4.03 -12.79
C VAL A 171 3.92 3.52 -12.66
N LYS A 172 4.45 2.88 -13.72
CA LYS A 172 5.82 2.38 -13.74
C LYS A 172 6.87 3.49 -13.66
N ALA A 173 6.63 4.61 -14.35
CA ALA A 173 7.49 5.79 -14.25
C ALA A 173 7.51 6.35 -12.81
N ALA A 174 6.35 6.49 -12.19
CA ALA A 174 6.25 6.95 -10.80
C ALA A 174 6.95 6.01 -9.82
N LEU A 175 6.77 4.69 -9.96
CA LEU A 175 7.49 3.70 -9.16
C LEU A 175 9.01 3.79 -9.38
N ALA A 176 9.47 3.97 -10.62
CA ALA A 176 10.90 4.09 -10.93
C ALA A 176 11.54 5.37 -10.35
N ILE A 177 10.76 6.44 -10.20
CA ILE A 177 11.24 7.72 -9.66
C ILE A 177 11.19 7.76 -8.14
N PHE A 178 10.09 7.29 -7.54
CA PHE A 178 9.82 7.44 -6.10
C PHE A 178 10.02 6.16 -5.28
N GLY A 179 10.16 5.01 -5.92
CA GLY A 179 10.32 3.69 -5.28
C GLY A 179 9.05 3.10 -4.67
N GLY A 180 8.02 3.91 -4.46
CA GLY A 180 6.75 3.47 -3.87
C GLY A 180 5.58 4.36 -4.27
N LEU A 181 4.38 3.77 -4.32
CA LEU A 181 3.11 4.45 -4.54
C LEU A 181 2.12 4.11 -3.44
N TRP A 182 1.35 5.10 -3.04
CA TRP A 182 0.22 4.90 -2.15
C TRP A 182 -1.00 4.55 -2.99
N LEU A 183 -1.53 3.35 -2.81
CA LEU A 183 -2.64 2.84 -3.61
C LEU A 183 -3.90 2.71 -2.74
N GLY A 184 -5.03 3.12 -3.28
CA GLY A 184 -6.34 2.86 -2.73
C GLY A 184 -7.10 1.87 -3.59
N VAL A 185 -7.55 0.78 -3.00
CA VAL A 185 -8.20 -0.32 -3.71
C VAL A 185 -9.50 -0.76 -3.05
N GLN A 186 -10.38 -1.42 -3.81
CA GLN A 186 -11.46 -2.23 -3.30
C GLN A 186 -10.96 -3.67 -3.15
N VAL A 187 -11.24 -4.30 -2.02
CA VAL A 187 -10.88 -5.70 -1.78
C VAL A 187 -12.12 -6.57 -1.93
N LEU A 188 -11.99 -7.62 -2.71
CA LEU A 188 -13.02 -8.66 -2.85
C LEU A 188 -12.81 -9.75 -1.79
N ASP A 189 -13.88 -10.42 -1.37
CA ASP A 189 -13.79 -11.61 -0.50
C ASP A 189 -12.78 -12.64 -1.05
N ALA A 190 -12.84 -12.91 -2.35
CA ALA A 190 -11.89 -13.80 -3.01
C ALA A 190 -10.42 -13.36 -2.87
N ASN A 191 -10.13 -12.07 -2.71
CA ASN A 191 -8.76 -11.58 -2.57
C ASN A 191 -8.17 -11.93 -1.20
N GLN A 192 -8.97 -11.99 -0.14
CA GLN A 192 -8.51 -12.47 1.15
C GLN A 192 -8.07 -13.93 1.06
N GLN A 193 -8.85 -14.77 0.39
CA GLN A 193 -8.52 -16.17 0.18
C GLN A 193 -7.28 -16.32 -0.72
N GLN A 194 -7.17 -15.52 -1.77
CA GLN A 194 -5.98 -15.49 -2.61
C GLN A 194 -4.74 -15.11 -1.78
N PHE A 195 -4.84 -14.10 -0.93
CA PHE A 195 -3.76 -13.67 -0.04
C PHE A 195 -3.36 -14.77 0.96
N ALA A 196 -4.33 -15.40 1.61
CA ALA A 196 -4.09 -16.49 2.56
C ALA A 196 -3.33 -17.67 1.91
N HIS A 197 -3.56 -17.91 0.62
CA HIS A 197 -2.90 -18.96 -0.16
C HIS A 197 -1.64 -18.49 -0.92
N GLY A 198 -1.17 -17.25 -0.70
CA GLY A 198 0.00 -16.69 -1.39
C GLY A 198 -0.19 -16.51 -2.89
N ARG A 199 -1.42 -16.27 -3.33
CA ARG A 199 -1.76 -16.03 -4.75
C ARG A 199 -1.90 -14.54 -5.03
N ALA A 200 -1.62 -14.14 -6.26
CA ALA A 200 -1.90 -12.80 -6.75
C ALA A 200 -3.39 -12.47 -6.64
N TRP A 201 -3.71 -11.21 -6.29
CA TRP A 201 -5.08 -10.74 -6.32
C TRP A 201 -5.56 -10.60 -7.76
N SER A 202 -6.70 -11.19 -8.06
CA SER A 202 -7.36 -11.10 -9.36
C SER A 202 -8.80 -10.64 -9.19
N ASP A 203 -9.37 -10.07 -10.24
CA ASP A 203 -10.81 -9.88 -10.33
C ASP A 203 -11.49 -11.26 -10.41
N VAL A 204 -12.41 -11.52 -9.50
CA VAL A 204 -13.18 -12.77 -9.45
C VAL A 204 -14.66 -12.41 -9.62
N ALA A 205 -15.20 -12.78 -10.75
CA ALA A 205 -16.59 -12.49 -11.11
C ALA A 205 -17.56 -12.98 -10.04
N GLY A 206 -18.42 -12.08 -9.56
CA GLY A 206 -19.43 -12.38 -8.54
C GLY A 206 -18.91 -12.39 -7.09
N SER A 207 -17.62 -12.18 -6.85
CA SER A 207 -17.11 -12.00 -5.49
C SER A 207 -17.57 -10.65 -4.93
N PRO A 208 -18.11 -10.61 -3.70
CA PRO A 208 -18.53 -9.36 -3.08
C PRO A 208 -17.33 -8.48 -2.72
N VAL A 209 -17.57 -7.18 -2.68
CA VAL A 209 -16.61 -6.21 -2.13
C VAL A 209 -16.70 -6.24 -0.61
N GLU A 210 -15.56 -6.48 0.04
CA GLU A 210 -15.44 -6.48 1.49
C GLU A 210 -15.17 -5.08 2.06
N GLY A 211 -14.39 -4.27 1.34
CA GLY A 211 -14.12 -2.91 1.77
C GLY A 211 -12.99 -2.22 1.03
N GLY A 212 -12.83 -0.92 1.33
CA GLY A 212 -11.74 -0.11 0.83
C GLY A 212 -10.46 -0.33 1.62
N HIS A 213 -9.31 -0.47 0.94
CA HIS A 213 -8.02 -0.74 1.55
C HIS A 213 -6.93 0.17 0.98
N ALA A 214 -6.02 0.62 1.82
CA ALA A 214 -4.84 1.37 1.42
C ALA A 214 -3.59 0.50 1.56
N ILE A 215 -2.70 0.55 0.57
CA ILE A 215 -1.54 -0.31 0.47
C ILE A 215 -0.36 0.41 -0.14
N LEU A 216 0.86 -0.08 0.13
CA LEU A 216 2.09 0.36 -0.51
C LEU A 216 2.38 -0.48 -1.75
N GLY A 217 2.21 0.09 -2.94
CA GLY A 217 2.79 -0.44 -4.18
C GLY A 217 4.27 -0.09 -4.26
N GLY A 218 5.13 -1.07 -4.56
CA GLY A 218 6.58 -0.81 -4.57
C GLY A 218 7.34 -1.73 -5.52
N GLY A 219 6.68 -2.31 -6.50
CA GLY A 219 7.31 -3.10 -7.53
C GLY A 219 6.39 -3.34 -8.71
N TYR A 220 6.95 -3.82 -9.79
CA TYR A 220 6.20 -4.21 -10.98
C TYR A 220 6.96 -5.22 -11.84
N THR A 221 6.21 -6.02 -12.57
CA THR A 221 6.69 -6.87 -13.66
C THR A 221 6.17 -6.34 -15.00
N THR A 222 6.30 -7.13 -16.06
CA THR A 222 5.63 -6.81 -17.32
C THR A 222 4.11 -6.89 -17.22
N ALA A 223 3.58 -7.70 -16.30
CA ALA A 223 2.17 -8.02 -16.18
C ALA A 223 1.54 -7.45 -14.89
N ASP A 224 2.29 -7.39 -13.79
CA ASP A 224 1.76 -7.23 -12.45
C ASP A 224 2.36 -6.05 -11.71
N VAL A 225 1.67 -5.52 -10.69
CA VAL A 225 2.18 -4.56 -9.71
C VAL A 225 2.29 -5.26 -8.37
N LYS A 226 3.47 -5.14 -7.74
CA LYS A 226 3.76 -5.71 -6.42
C LYS A 226 3.45 -4.70 -5.32
N PHE A 227 2.93 -5.19 -4.21
CA PHE A 227 2.56 -4.35 -3.08
C PHE A 227 2.73 -5.06 -1.74
N ILE A 228 2.70 -4.27 -0.66
CA ILE A 228 2.68 -4.76 0.72
C ILE A 228 1.28 -4.52 1.30
N THR A 229 0.72 -5.57 1.86
CA THR A 229 -0.45 -5.52 2.74
C THR A 229 -0.31 -6.57 3.83
N TRP A 230 -0.89 -6.32 5.00
CA TRP A 230 -0.94 -7.24 6.15
C TRP A 230 0.39 -7.95 6.39
N ALA A 231 1.47 -7.17 6.44
CA ALA A 231 2.85 -7.60 6.68
C ALA A 231 3.45 -8.57 5.64
N LYS A 232 2.86 -8.66 4.43
CA LYS A 232 3.38 -9.55 3.38
C LYS A 232 3.43 -8.85 2.03
N GLU A 233 4.45 -9.20 1.23
CA GLU A 233 4.47 -8.87 -0.20
C GLU A 233 3.51 -9.78 -0.96
N THR A 234 2.74 -9.18 -1.84
CA THR A 234 1.90 -9.87 -2.82
C THR A 234 1.84 -9.07 -4.11
N GLU A 235 1.00 -9.46 -5.06
CA GLU A 235 0.92 -8.79 -6.35
C GLU A 235 -0.51 -8.75 -6.88
N PHE A 236 -0.79 -7.77 -7.72
CA PHE A 236 -2.00 -7.71 -8.52
C PHE A 236 -1.78 -8.40 -9.85
N ALA A 237 -2.62 -9.38 -10.16
CA ALA A 237 -2.78 -9.79 -11.54
C ALA A 237 -3.37 -8.65 -12.38
N ARG A 238 -3.12 -8.65 -13.67
CA ARG A 238 -3.63 -7.63 -14.60
C ARG A 238 -5.16 -7.52 -14.53
N SER A 239 -5.87 -8.62 -14.35
CA SER A 239 -7.33 -8.63 -14.22
C SER A 239 -7.82 -7.83 -13.01
N PHE A 240 -7.10 -7.83 -11.89
CA PHE A 240 -7.43 -6.98 -10.74
C PHE A 240 -7.17 -5.50 -11.04
N TRP A 241 -5.99 -5.22 -11.62
CA TRP A 241 -5.60 -3.83 -11.90
C TRP A 241 -6.58 -3.13 -12.85
N ASP A 242 -7.07 -3.83 -13.86
CA ASP A 242 -8.06 -3.32 -14.81
C ASP A 242 -9.51 -3.64 -14.41
N GLY A 243 -9.70 -4.31 -13.26
CA GLY A 243 -10.99 -4.82 -12.81
C GLY A 243 -11.96 -3.72 -12.39
N VAL A 244 -13.25 -3.97 -12.61
CA VAL A 244 -14.35 -3.07 -12.26
C VAL A 244 -15.48 -3.89 -11.64
N VAL A 245 -15.88 -3.56 -10.42
CA VAL A 245 -17.01 -4.20 -9.73
C VAL A 245 -18.11 -3.18 -9.49
N GLN A 246 -19.32 -3.47 -9.96
CA GLN A 246 -20.49 -2.59 -9.84
C GLN A 246 -20.25 -1.15 -10.35
N GLY A 247 -19.43 -1.01 -11.40
CA GLY A 247 -19.08 0.28 -11.99
C GLY A 247 -17.95 1.03 -11.28
N THR A 248 -17.38 0.48 -10.21
CA THR A 248 -16.24 1.05 -9.49
C THR A 248 -14.95 0.28 -9.82
N PRO A 249 -13.85 0.94 -10.23
CA PRO A 249 -12.57 0.28 -10.42
C PRO A 249 -12.08 -0.39 -9.14
N LEU A 250 -11.43 -1.56 -9.25
CA LEU A 250 -10.80 -2.21 -8.10
C LEU A 250 -9.57 -1.42 -7.60
N VAL A 251 -8.82 -0.79 -8.50
CA VAL A 251 -7.82 0.24 -8.13
C VAL A 251 -8.46 1.60 -8.35
N GLU A 252 -8.76 2.33 -7.29
CA GLU A 252 -9.50 3.59 -7.35
C GLU A 252 -8.59 4.82 -7.38
N GLU A 253 -7.42 4.71 -6.76
CA GLU A 253 -6.49 5.82 -6.67
C GLU A 253 -5.04 5.36 -6.52
N ALA A 254 -4.14 6.15 -7.08
CA ALA A 254 -2.70 5.97 -6.94
C ALA A 254 -2.04 7.34 -6.72
N TRP A 255 -1.13 7.41 -5.74
CA TRP A 255 -0.48 8.65 -5.35
C TRP A 255 1.03 8.48 -5.26
N ALA A 256 1.76 9.38 -5.89
CA ALA A 256 3.17 9.59 -5.66
C ALA A 256 3.34 10.61 -4.53
N VAL A 257 4.23 10.31 -3.59
CA VAL A 257 4.58 11.23 -2.50
C VAL A 257 6.05 11.61 -2.65
N ILE A 258 6.32 12.90 -2.71
CA ILE A 258 7.67 13.44 -2.80
C ILE A 258 8.14 13.72 -1.38
N TRP A 259 9.06 12.91 -0.91
CA TRP A 259 9.71 13.09 0.39
C TRP A 259 11.00 13.90 0.24
N PRO A 260 11.51 14.55 1.30
CA PRO A 260 12.80 15.22 1.25
C PRO A 260 13.93 14.31 0.75
N GLU A 261 13.89 13.03 1.07
CA GLU A 261 14.89 12.04 0.65
C GLU A 261 14.89 11.76 -0.87
N ASN A 262 13.79 12.05 -1.56
CA ASN A 262 13.76 11.94 -3.02
C ASN A 262 14.56 13.04 -3.71
N LEU A 263 14.63 14.23 -3.10
CA LEU A 263 15.30 15.39 -3.69
C LEU A 263 16.80 15.12 -3.88
N GLY A 264 17.34 15.55 -5.01
CA GLY A 264 18.75 15.32 -5.36
C GLY A 264 19.07 13.88 -5.79
N THR A 265 18.12 12.94 -5.74
CA THR A 265 18.35 11.63 -6.34
C THR A 265 18.36 11.74 -7.87
N ARG A 266 19.18 10.92 -8.52
CA ARG A 266 19.24 10.91 -9.99
C ARG A 266 17.87 10.60 -10.62
N ALA A 267 17.08 9.72 -9.99
CA ALA A 267 15.75 9.37 -10.49
C ALA A 267 14.81 10.58 -10.47
N PHE A 268 14.83 11.35 -9.39
CA PHE A 268 14.03 12.56 -9.25
C PHE A 268 14.50 13.66 -10.24
N GLU A 269 15.82 13.96 -10.27
CA GLU A 269 16.39 15.00 -11.13
C GLU A 269 16.14 14.78 -12.63
N GLN A 270 16.13 13.53 -13.07
CA GLN A 270 15.88 13.17 -14.45
C GLN A 270 14.40 12.94 -14.77
N GLY A 271 13.63 12.47 -13.76
CA GLY A 271 12.25 12.04 -13.92
C GLY A 271 11.21 13.13 -13.70
N VAL A 272 11.56 14.19 -12.97
CA VAL A 272 10.63 15.27 -12.60
C VAL A 272 11.03 16.60 -13.27
N ASP A 273 10.11 17.18 -14.00
CA ASP A 273 10.22 18.59 -14.40
C ASP A 273 9.86 19.47 -13.19
N GLN A 274 10.90 19.89 -12.45
CA GLN A 274 10.75 20.64 -11.20
C GLN A 274 10.15 22.03 -11.43
N ALA A 275 10.39 22.64 -12.59
CA ALA A 275 9.81 23.93 -12.94
C ALA A 275 8.30 23.80 -13.18
N GLN A 276 7.88 22.75 -13.89
CA GLN A 276 6.47 22.46 -14.10
C GLN A 276 5.76 22.05 -12.79
N LEU A 277 6.41 21.23 -11.96
CA LEU A 277 5.89 20.87 -10.62
C LEU A 277 5.65 22.12 -9.77
N ALA A 278 6.60 23.07 -9.74
CA ALA A 278 6.45 24.32 -9.00
C ALA A 278 5.33 25.20 -9.55
N ALA A 279 5.19 25.28 -10.89
CA ALA A 279 4.12 26.02 -11.55
C ALA A 279 2.73 25.42 -11.26
N ASP A 280 2.60 24.11 -11.36
CA ASP A 280 1.36 23.39 -11.06
C ASP A 280 0.95 23.53 -9.58
N TYR A 281 1.95 23.45 -8.67
CA TYR A 281 1.73 23.66 -7.25
C TYR A 281 1.21 25.08 -6.94
N GLN A 282 1.84 26.09 -7.54
CA GLN A 282 1.40 27.47 -7.38
C GLN A 282 0.01 27.71 -7.96
N ALA A 283 -0.29 27.13 -9.11
CA ALA A 283 -1.61 27.23 -9.72
C ALA A 283 -2.71 26.56 -8.85
N LEU A 284 -2.37 25.44 -8.22
CA LEU A 284 -3.29 24.69 -7.37
C LEU A 284 -3.54 25.36 -6.01
N THR A 285 -2.47 25.86 -5.37
CA THR A 285 -2.49 26.28 -3.95
C THR A 285 -2.42 27.78 -3.75
N GLY A 286 -2.03 28.55 -4.78
CA GLY A 286 -1.70 29.97 -4.67
C GLY A 286 -0.35 30.26 -3.98
N SER A 287 0.40 29.23 -3.59
CA SER A 287 1.65 29.34 -2.82
C SER A 287 2.85 28.83 -3.62
N GLN A 288 4.04 29.26 -3.28
CA GLN A 288 5.27 28.69 -3.84
C GLN A 288 5.59 27.35 -3.21
N LEU A 289 6.01 26.39 -4.03
CA LEU A 289 6.54 25.12 -3.53
C LEU A 289 7.92 25.34 -2.92
N VAL A 290 8.06 24.99 -1.65
CA VAL A 290 9.34 25.06 -0.93
C VAL A 290 10.03 23.69 -1.03
N MET A 291 11.17 23.66 -1.74
CA MET A 291 12.06 22.51 -1.76
C MET A 291 13.08 22.68 -0.63
N PRO A 292 13.12 21.79 0.38
CA PRO A 292 14.18 21.82 1.38
C PRO A 292 15.55 21.59 0.70
N GLN A 293 16.56 22.33 1.17
CA GLN A 293 17.94 22.21 0.68
C GLN A 293 18.65 21.02 1.29
#